data_772075bbd39287c1d2587c68b2c6f362
#
_entry.id   772075bbd39287c1d2587c68b2c6f362
#
_cell.length_a   1.000
_cell.length_b   1.000
_cell.length_c   1.000
_cell.angle_alpha   90.00
_cell.angle_beta   90.00
_cell.angle_gamma   90.00
#
_symmetry.space_group_name_H-M   'P 1'
#
loop_
_entity.id
_entity.type
_entity.pdbx_description
1 polymer ?
#
loop_
_entity_poly.entity_id
_entity_poly.type
_entity_poly.pdbx_seq_one_letter_code
_entity_poly.pdbx_strand_id
1 'polypeptide(L)'
;DMIVIGAGLVGSAFVLRLRQQAVARDLRIAVVERSLPPTPAAANEHWGLRVSALSPESVSLLQAAGLHAKWPQLRPAPYADMRVWDADGTGAVHFSAKAAGVESLGVLIENAALQIALWQQVTQDSGLSIYAPQAWTNLERGLGDWCLTLSDGNALHAPLVIAADGAQSRVRELAGITVAQRDYHQRGVVCTVEHEKPHEATAWQRFLSTGPLAFLPTDHPQQSSIVWTLPSEQAQAYCAMPVAEFEQALAQAFEHKLGAVELLGERASFPLLAQHAEHYARDGVVLIGDAA
;
A
#
# COMPACT_ATOMS: atom_id res chain seq x y z
N ASP A 1 -6.06 -19.41 -19.33
CA ASP A 1 -5.75 -18.31 -20.25
C ASP A 1 -4.84 -17.29 -19.60
N MET A 2 -4.92 -17.15 -18.25
CA MET A 2 -4.11 -16.20 -17.48
C MET A 2 -3.78 -16.77 -16.10
N ILE A 3 -2.55 -16.55 -15.62
CA ILE A 3 -2.14 -16.79 -14.24
C ILE A 3 -1.79 -15.46 -13.60
N VAL A 4 -2.39 -15.13 -12.47
CA VAL A 4 -2.06 -13.97 -11.65
C VAL A 4 -1.30 -14.46 -10.43
N ILE A 5 -0.06 -14.02 -10.26
CA ILE A 5 0.81 -14.42 -9.15
C ILE A 5 0.92 -13.25 -8.17
N GLY A 6 0.37 -13.44 -6.98
CA GLY A 6 0.20 -12.46 -5.94
C GLY A 6 -1.21 -11.85 -5.90
N ALA A 7 -1.89 -12.03 -4.77
CA ALA A 7 -3.22 -11.47 -4.48
C ALA A 7 -3.17 -10.42 -3.36
N GLY A 8 -2.11 -9.61 -3.34
CA GLY A 8 -2.03 -8.39 -2.55
C GLY A 8 -3.03 -7.33 -3.04
N LEU A 9 -2.87 -6.08 -2.60
CA LEU A 9 -3.78 -4.98 -2.97
C LEU A 9 -3.94 -4.85 -4.48
N VAL A 10 -2.80 -4.82 -5.20
CA VAL A 10 -2.79 -4.55 -6.65
C VAL A 10 -3.29 -5.77 -7.44
N GLY A 11 -2.81 -6.99 -7.12
CA GLY A 11 -3.23 -8.21 -7.82
C GLY A 11 -4.72 -8.49 -7.65
N SER A 12 -5.25 -8.34 -6.43
CA SER A 12 -6.69 -8.48 -6.16
C SER A 12 -7.53 -7.43 -6.87
N ALA A 13 -7.13 -6.15 -6.81
CA ALA A 13 -7.83 -5.08 -7.50
C ALA A 13 -7.82 -5.29 -9.02
N PHE A 14 -6.68 -5.71 -9.58
CA PHE A 14 -6.53 -6.01 -11.00
C PHE A 14 -7.52 -7.10 -11.45
N VAL A 15 -7.51 -8.26 -10.77
CA VAL A 15 -8.35 -9.39 -11.20
C VAL A 15 -9.84 -9.08 -11.08
N LEU A 16 -10.26 -8.40 -10.02
CA LEU A 16 -11.66 -7.98 -9.82
C LEU A 16 -12.10 -6.98 -10.89
N ARG A 17 -11.26 -6.01 -11.25
CA ARG A 17 -11.55 -5.05 -12.32
C ARG A 17 -11.58 -5.72 -13.69
N LEU A 18 -10.68 -6.66 -13.94
CA LEU A 18 -10.66 -7.44 -15.19
C LEU A 18 -11.94 -8.25 -15.36
N ARG A 19 -12.39 -8.95 -14.31
CA ARG A 19 -13.61 -9.77 -14.32
C ARG A 19 -14.89 -8.99 -14.66
N GLN A 20 -14.90 -7.70 -14.40
CA GLN A 20 -16.02 -6.82 -14.77
C GLN A 20 -16.06 -6.44 -16.25
N GLN A 21 -14.96 -6.66 -16.98
CA GLN A 21 -14.93 -6.38 -18.41
C GLN A 21 -15.61 -7.52 -19.19
N ALA A 22 -16.43 -7.16 -20.16
CA ALA A 22 -17.15 -8.14 -20.97
C ALA A 22 -16.21 -9.16 -21.65
N VAL A 23 -15.07 -8.69 -22.15
CA VAL A 23 -14.04 -9.51 -22.82
C VAL A 23 -13.37 -10.53 -21.90
N ALA A 24 -13.45 -10.36 -20.59
CA ALA A 24 -12.81 -11.24 -19.61
C ALA A 24 -13.77 -12.25 -18.96
N ARG A 25 -15.06 -12.24 -19.32
CA ARG A 25 -16.06 -13.12 -18.70
C ARG A 25 -15.77 -14.61 -18.91
N ASP A 26 -15.27 -14.96 -20.10
CA ASP A 26 -14.99 -16.33 -20.49
C ASP A 26 -13.53 -16.74 -20.28
N LEU A 27 -12.69 -15.83 -19.78
CA LEU A 27 -11.29 -16.14 -19.48
C LEU A 27 -11.17 -17.04 -18.25
N ARG A 28 -10.39 -18.10 -18.38
CA ARG A 28 -9.96 -18.95 -17.27
C ARG A 28 -8.78 -18.28 -16.59
N ILE A 29 -9.02 -17.76 -15.39
CA ILE A 29 -8.02 -17.01 -14.62
C ILE A 29 -7.67 -17.79 -13.36
N ALA A 30 -6.40 -18.15 -13.21
CA ALA A 30 -5.85 -18.71 -11.99
C ALA A 30 -5.21 -17.59 -11.14
N VAL A 31 -5.54 -17.55 -9.86
CA VAL A 31 -4.95 -16.62 -8.88
C VAL A 31 -4.14 -17.44 -7.88
N VAL A 32 -2.84 -17.20 -7.82
CA VAL A 32 -1.91 -17.93 -6.92
C VAL A 32 -1.41 -16.97 -5.84
N GLU A 33 -1.67 -17.30 -4.58
CA GLU A 33 -1.24 -16.48 -3.44
C GLU A 33 -0.61 -17.38 -2.37
N ARG A 34 0.61 -17.02 -1.97
CA ARG A 34 1.39 -17.80 -1.00
C ARG A 34 0.79 -17.76 0.40
N SER A 35 0.24 -16.64 0.81
CA SER A 35 -0.25 -16.39 2.16
C SER A 35 -1.66 -15.84 2.15
N LEU A 36 -2.50 -16.28 3.07
CA LEU A 36 -3.78 -15.62 3.28
C LEU A 36 -3.57 -14.21 3.83
N PRO A 37 -4.46 -13.26 3.55
CA PRO A 37 -4.38 -11.95 4.18
C PRO A 37 -4.46 -12.09 5.70
N PRO A 38 -3.98 -11.09 6.45
CA PRO A 38 -4.06 -11.12 7.91
C PRO A 38 -5.51 -11.31 8.34
N THR A 39 -5.71 -12.08 9.43
CA THR A 39 -7.04 -12.15 10.04
C THR A 39 -7.41 -10.75 10.53
N PRO A 40 -8.67 -10.30 10.38
CA PRO A 40 -9.09 -9.05 10.95
C PRO A 40 -8.73 -9.04 12.42
N ALA A 41 -7.89 -8.14 12.87
CA ALA A 41 -7.74 -7.91 14.30
C ALA A 41 -9.13 -7.58 14.85
N ALA A 42 -9.44 -8.06 16.06
CA ALA A 42 -10.59 -7.56 16.80
C ALA A 42 -10.50 -6.03 16.71
N ALA A 43 -11.61 -5.37 16.37
CA ALA A 43 -11.65 -3.95 16.01
C ALA A 43 -10.65 -3.15 16.87
N ASN A 44 -9.46 -2.94 16.32
CA ASN A 44 -8.42 -2.22 17.02
C ASN A 44 -8.91 -0.79 17.16
N GLU A 45 -8.79 -0.24 18.34
CA GLU A 45 -9.10 1.18 18.59
C GLU A 45 -8.21 2.09 17.73
N HIS A 46 -7.04 1.60 17.30
CA HIS A 46 -6.02 2.35 16.56
C HIS A 46 -5.73 1.74 15.19
N TRP A 47 -5.33 2.59 14.26
CA TRP A 47 -4.88 2.17 12.94
C TRP A 47 -3.55 1.42 13.02
N GLY A 48 -3.38 0.46 12.11
CA GLY A 48 -2.13 -0.28 11.96
C GLY A 48 -1.02 0.57 11.29
N LEU A 49 0.19 0.01 11.27
CA LEU A 49 1.40 0.70 10.79
C LEU A 49 1.36 1.07 9.30
N ARG A 50 0.67 0.30 8.47
CA ARG A 50 0.66 0.50 7.03
C ARG A 50 -0.65 1.09 6.56
N VAL A 51 -0.58 2.30 6.09
CA VAL A 51 -1.69 3.04 5.50
C VAL A 51 -1.35 3.47 4.07
N SER A 52 -2.37 3.72 3.27
CA SER A 52 -2.24 4.31 1.94
C SER A 52 -3.09 5.56 1.81
N ALA A 53 -2.52 6.59 1.21
CA ALA A 53 -3.26 7.75 0.73
C ALA A 53 -3.71 7.47 -0.70
N LEU A 54 -5.01 7.23 -0.87
CA LEU A 54 -5.61 6.91 -2.17
C LEU A 54 -6.06 8.19 -2.86
N SER A 55 -5.74 8.32 -4.15
CA SER A 55 -6.33 9.37 -4.98
C SER A 55 -7.82 9.08 -5.26
N PRO A 56 -8.61 10.10 -5.65
CA PRO A 56 -10.01 9.88 -6.03
C PRO A 56 -10.20 8.82 -7.11
N GLU A 57 -9.27 8.72 -8.06
CA GLU A 57 -9.29 7.71 -9.12
C GLU A 57 -9.07 6.31 -8.56
N SER A 58 -8.13 6.16 -7.62
CA SER A 58 -7.88 4.88 -6.94
C SER A 58 -9.08 4.45 -6.11
N VAL A 59 -9.75 5.38 -5.41
CA VAL A 59 -10.99 5.12 -4.68
C VAL A 59 -12.08 4.63 -5.65
N SER A 60 -12.30 5.33 -6.76
CA SER A 60 -13.28 4.95 -7.79
C SER A 60 -12.99 3.57 -8.37
N LEU A 61 -11.72 3.26 -8.63
CA LEU A 61 -11.29 1.95 -9.11
C LEU A 61 -11.63 0.85 -8.11
N LEU A 62 -11.32 1.04 -6.83
CA LEU A 62 -11.57 0.07 -5.77
C LEU A 62 -13.07 -0.13 -5.49
N GLN A 63 -13.84 0.95 -5.47
CA GLN A 63 -15.29 0.87 -5.35
C GLN A 63 -15.90 0.09 -6.52
N ALA A 64 -15.46 0.39 -7.73
CA ALA A 64 -15.87 -0.34 -8.92
C ALA A 64 -15.36 -1.79 -8.92
N ALA A 65 -14.27 -2.13 -8.22
CA ALA A 65 -13.81 -3.52 -8.02
C ALA A 65 -14.70 -4.32 -7.03
N GLY A 66 -15.83 -3.75 -6.59
CA GLY A 66 -16.81 -4.41 -5.72
C GLY A 66 -16.75 -3.98 -4.25
N LEU A 67 -15.93 -2.98 -3.91
CA LEU A 67 -15.82 -2.50 -2.53
C LEU A 67 -16.82 -1.40 -2.16
N HIS A 68 -17.68 -0.95 -3.08
CA HIS A 68 -18.63 0.15 -2.83
C HIS A 68 -19.47 -0.09 -1.56
N ALA A 69 -20.11 -1.25 -1.44
CA ALA A 69 -20.96 -1.57 -0.29
C ALA A 69 -20.18 -1.80 1.02
N LYS A 70 -18.90 -2.16 0.92
CA LYS A 70 -18.01 -2.40 2.08
C LYS A 70 -17.21 -1.16 2.49
N TRP A 71 -17.26 -0.11 1.66
CA TRP A 71 -16.42 1.07 1.84
C TRP A 71 -16.50 1.71 3.22
N PRO A 72 -17.70 1.92 3.81
CA PRO A 72 -17.80 2.49 5.15
C PRO A 72 -17.14 1.67 6.26
N GLN A 73 -17.16 0.32 6.14
CA GLN A 73 -16.56 -0.58 7.11
C GLN A 73 -15.03 -0.58 7.09
N LEU A 74 -14.43 -0.04 6.01
CA LEU A 74 -12.98 0.09 5.87
C LEU A 74 -12.42 1.31 6.61
N ARG A 75 -13.27 2.06 7.32
CA ARG A 75 -12.89 3.28 8.07
C ARG A 75 -12.12 4.28 7.19
N PRO A 76 -12.60 4.63 5.99
CA PRO A 76 -11.90 5.58 5.14
C PRO A 76 -11.84 6.95 5.81
N ALA A 77 -10.68 7.59 5.80
CA ALA A 77 -10.47 8.93 6.32
C ALA A 77 -10.20 9.90 5.17
N PRO A 78 -11.23 10.57 4.61
CA PRO A 78 -11.04 11.58 3.58
C PRO A 78 -10.36 12.81 4.17
N TYR A 79 -9.42 13.40 3.41
CA TYR A 79 -8.82 14.68 3.77
C TYR A 79 -9.13 15.74 2.72
N ALA A 80 -9.54 16.92 3.22
CA ALA A 80 -9.94 18.05 2.40
C ALA A 80 -8.81 19.05 2.16
N ASP A 81 -7.84 19.06 3.05
CA ASP A 81 -6.72 19.98 3.01
C ASP A 81 -5.38 19.25 3.10
N MET A 82 -4.35 19.81 2.47
CA MET A 82 -2.97 19.39 2.64
C MET A 82 -2.12 20.63 2.86
N ARG A 83 -1.40 20.66 3.98
CA ARG A 83 -0.50 21.75 4.35
C ARG A 83 0.93 21.26 4.41
N VAL A 84 1.77 21.91 3.64
CA VAL A 84 3.19 21.57 3.50
C VAL A 84 4.03 22.79 3.80
N TRP A 85 5.08 22.65 4.63
CA TRP A 85 6.02 23.74 4.90
C TRP A 85 7.44 23.22 5.07
N ASP A 86 8.38 24.12 4.90
CA ASP A 86 9.80 23.87 5.03
C ASP A 86 10.29 24.22 6.45
N ALA A 87 11.25 23.44 6.98
CA ALA A 87 11.78 23.62 8.32
C ALA A 87 12.77 24.80 8.41
N ASP A 88 13.54 25.00 7.34
CA ASP A 88 14.66 25.93 7.32
C ASP A 88 14.31 27.22 6.55
N GLY A 89 13.16 27.25 5.88
CA GLY A 89 12.70 28.37 5.08
C GLY A 89 11.34 28.91 5.52
N THR A 90 10.85 29.88 4.76
CA THR A 90 9.51 30.47 4.93
C THR A 90 8.49 29.90 3.95
N GLY A 91 8.90 28.91 3.15
CA GLY A 91 8.05 28.29 2.13
C GLY A 91 6.92 27.48 2.76
N ALA A 92 5.69 27.78 2.36
CA ALA A 92 4.51 27.00 2.74
C ALA A 92 3.54 26.92 1.56
N VAL A 93 2.91 25.74 1.40
CA VAL A 93 1.90 25.50 0.37
C VAL A 93 0.67 24.91 1.04
N HIS A 94 -0.49 25.36 0.60
CA HIS A 94 -1.80 24.83 1.03
C HIS A 94 -2.59 24.38 -0.19
N PHE A 95 -2.94 23.11 -0.22
CA PHE A 95 -3.88 22.55 -1.18
C PHE A 95 -5.23 22.36 -0.48
N SER A 96 -6.31 22.73 -1.15
CA SER A 96 -7.65 22.60 -0.62
C SER A 96 -8.59 21.97 -1.65
N ALA A 97 -9.33 20.96 -1.25
CA ALA A 97 -10.35 20.31 -2.06
C ALA A 97 -11.39 21.33 -2.55
N LYS A 98 -11.80 22.27 -1.67
CA LYS A 98 -12.72 23.35 -2.02
C LYS A 98 -12.19 24.23 -3.16
N ALA A 99 -10.91 24.59 -3.11
CA ALA A 99 -10.28 25.40 -4.16
C ALA A 99 -10.13 24.62 -5.48
N ALA A 100 -9.93 23.31 -5.39
CA ALA A 100 -9.85 22.41 -6.54
C ALA A 100 -11.23 22.00 -7.10
N GLY A 101 -12.33 22.30 -6.42
CA GLY A 101 -13.69 21.93 -6.83
C GLY A 101 -13.99 20.44 -6.69
N VAL A 102 -13.32 19.75 -5.76
CA VAL A 102 -13.51 18.32 -5.48
C VAL A 102 -13.98 18.09 -4.05
N GLU A 103 -14.52 16.91 -3.74
CA GLU A 103 -15.02 16.59 -2.39
C GLU A 103 -13.86 16.37 -1.40
N SER A 104 -12.80 15.71 -1.84
CA SER A 104 -11.59 15.47 -1.05
C SER A 104 -10.35 15.44 -1.94
N LEU A 105 -9.19 15.73 -1.39
CA LEU A 105 -7.90 15.57 -2.08
C LEU A 105 -7.48 14.11 -2.17
N GLY A 106 -7.97 13.28 -1.25
CA GLY A 106 -7.71 11.86 -1.20
C GLY A 106 -8.34 11.23 0.05
N VAL A 107 -8.08 9.94 0.21
CA VAL A 107 -8.60 9.14 1.33
C VAL A 107 -7.47 8.31 1.92
N LEU A 108 -7.25 8.41 3.22
CA LEU A 108 -6.38 7.49 3.95
C LEU A 108 -7.16 6.22 4.27
N ILE A 109 -6.48 5.08 4.19
CA ILE A 109 -7.06 3.77 4.50
C ILE A 109 -5.98 2.81 4.99
N GLU A 110 -6.35 1.92 5.89
CA GLU A 110 -5.45 0.85 6.33
C GLU A 110 -5.27 -0.22 5.24
N ASN A 111 -4.02 -0.54 4.93
CA ASN A 111 -3.71 -1.54 3.90
C ASN A 111 -4.26 -2.93 4.26
N ALA A 112 -4.22 -3.31 5.55
CA ALA A 112 -4.72 -4.60 6.01
C ALA A 112 -6.25 -4.72 5.80
N ALA A 113 -7.01 -3.70 6.19
CA ALA A 113 -8.46 -3.68 6.00
C ALA A 113 -8.84 -3.77 4.51
N LEU A 114 -8.16 -3.00 3.68
CA LEU A 114 -8.36 -3.00 2.23
C LEU A 114 -8.01 -4.36 1.61
N GLN A 115 -6.89 -4.97 2.01
CA GLN A 115 -6.47 -6.29 1.52
C GLN A 115 -7.47 -7.39 1.88
N ILE A 116 -7.96 -7.41 3.13
CA ILE A 116 -8.98 -8.35 3.58
C ILE A 116 -10.25 -8.21 2.74
N ALA A 117 -10.72 -6.98 2.53
CA ALA A 117 -11.94 -6.73 1.78
C ALA A 117 -11.83 -7.13 0.29
N LEU A 118 -10.70 -6.82 -0.34
CA LEU A 118 -10.41 -7.26 -1.72
C LEU A 118 -10.33 -8.78 -1.82
N TRP A 119 -9.65 -9.43 -0.89
CA TRP A 119 -9.54 -10.88 -0.86
C TRP A 119 -10.89 -11.56 -0.71
N GLN A 120 -11.77 -11.04 0.14
CA GLN A 120 -13.14 -11.52 0.27
C GLN A 120 -13.94 -11.42 -1.04
N GLN A 121 -13.73 -10.38 -1.85
CA GLN A 121 -14.35 -10.27 -3.17
C GLN A 121 -13.74 -11.29 -4.15
N VAL A 122 -12.42 -11.46 -4.15
CA VAL A 122 -11.73 -12.44 -4.99
C VAL A 122 -12.25 -13.86 -4.71
N THR A 123 -12.38 -14.24 -3.44
CA THR A 123 -12.83 -15.59 -3.06
C THR A 123 -14.33 -15.85 -3.31
N GLN A 124 -15.12 -14.81 -3.49
CA GLN A 124 -16.54 -14.91 -3.83
C GLN A 124 -16.80 -14.98 -5.36
N ASP A 125 -15.81 -14.67 -6.19
CA ASP A 125 -15.96 -14.75 -7.65
C ASP A 125 -15.75 -16.19 -8.13
N SER A 126 -16.86 -16.87 -8.46
CA SER A 126 -16.87 -18.25 -8.96
C SER A 126 -16.19 -18.45 -10.33
N GLY A 127 -15.88 -17.38 -11.04
CA GLY A 127 -15.15 -17.40 -12.32
C GLY A 127 -13.63 -17.43 -12.15
N LEU A 128 -13.11 -17.44 -10.91
CA LEU A 128 -11.69 -17.53 -10.62
C LEU A 128 -11.30 -18.90 -10.07
N SER A 129 -10.18 -19.42 -10.51
CA SER A 129 -9.54 -20.59 -9.90
C SER A 129 -8.51 -20.11 -8.88
N ILE A 130 -8.79 -20.29 -7.59
CA ILE A 130 -7.98 -19.74 -6.51
C ILE A 130 -7.08 -20.81 -5.91
N TYR A 131 -5.79 -20.56 -5.88
CA TYR A 131 -4.74 -21.36 -5.28
C TYR A 131 -4.12 -20.57 -4.11
N ALA A 132 -4.73 -20.67 -2.94
CA ALA A 132 -4.27 -19.99 -1.71
C ALA A 132 -4.76 -20.72 -0.45
N PRO A 133 -3.93 -20.90 0.57
CA PRO A 133 -2.50 -20.54 0.56
C PRO A 133 -1.70 -21.55 -0.27
N GLN A 134 -1.02 -21.08 -1.30
CA GLN A 134 -0.27 -21.95 -2.20
C GLN A 134 1.02 -21.28 -2.69
N ALA A 135 2.17 -21.83 -2.30
CA ALA A 135 3.46 -21.42 -2.85
C ALA A 135 3.68 -22.07 -4.22
N TRP A 136 4.58 -21.49 -4.98
CA TRP A 136 5.06 -22.05 -6.25
C TRP A 136 6.58 -22.21 -6.21
N THR A 137 7.08 -23.18 -6.97
CA THR A 137 8.48 -23.56 -6.94
C THR A 137 9.23 -23.14 -8.19
N ASN A 138 8.56 -23.19 -9.34
CA ASN A 138 9.17 -22.89 -10.63
C ASN A 138 8.19 -22.20 -11.58
N LEU A 139 8.75 -21.42 -12.52
CA LEU A 139 8.05 -20.80 -13.63
C LEU A 139 8.93 -20.93 -14.88
N GLU A 140 8.47 -21.67 -15.86
CA GLU A 140 9.23 -21.96 -17.08
C GLU A 140 8.42 -21.58 -18.31
N ARG A 141 9.12 -21.13 -19.34
CA ARG A 141 8.52 -20.84 -20.63
C ARG A 141 8.52 -22.08 -21.51
N GLY A 142 7.34 -22.52 -21.93
CA GLY A 142 7.14 -23.56 -22.95
C GLY A 142 7.15 -23.00 -24.38
N LEU A 143 6.68 -23.79 -25.33
CA LEU A 143 6.63 -23.42 -26.76
C LEU A 143 5.57 -22.34 -27.09
N GLY A 144 4.59 -22.12 -26.24
CA GLY A 144 3.52 -21.14 -26.49
C GLY A 144 2.86 -20.62 -25.22
N ASP A 145 3.25 -21.13 -24.06
CA ASP A 145 2.71 -20.80 -22.77
C ASP A 145 3.78 -20.76 -21.69
N TRP A 146 3.38 -20.35 -20.49
CA TRP A 146 4.17 -20.46 -19.27
C TRP A 146 3.63 -21.60 -18.41
N CYS A 147 4.51 -22.38 -17.85
CA CYS A 147 4.22 -23.45 -16.89
C CYS A 147 4.63 -22.99 -15.48
N LEU A 148 3.67 -22.79 -14.59
CA LEU A 148 3.88 -22.52 -13.18
C LEU A 148 3.73 -23.80 -12.37
N THR A 149 4.80 -24.26 -11.73
CA THR A 149 4.78 -25.43 -10.84
C THR A 149 4.48 -24.99 -9.40
N LEU A 150 3.39 -25.52 -8.86
CA LEU A 150 2.98 -25.26 -7.47
C LEU A 150 3.76 -26.15 -6.49
N SER A 151 3.78 -25.79 -5.21
CA SER A 151 4.51 -26.53 -4.18
C SER A 151 3.95 -27.92 -3.87
N ASP A 152 2.70 -28.19 -4.27
CA ASP A 152 2.08 -29.50 -4.18
C ASP A 152 2.35 -30.42 -5.40
N GLY A 153 3.14 -29.93 -6.36
CA GLY A 153 3.52 -30.66 -7.58
C GLY A 153 2.56 -30.45 -8.76
N ASN A 154 1.44 -29.79 -8.57
CA ASN A 154 0.54 -29.43 -9.68
C ASN A 154 1.18 -28.37 -10.58
N ALA A 155 0.80 -28.35 -11.85
CA ALA A 155 1.25 -27.38 -12.83
C ALA A 155 0.07 -26.60 -13.43
N LEU A 156 0.25 -25.29 -13.58
CA LEU A 156 -0.68 -24.40 -14.25
C LEU A 156 -0.05 -23.88 -15.53
N HIS A 157 -0.83 -23.91 -16.62
CA HIS A 157 -0.37 -23.47 -17.93
C HIS A 157 -1.21 -22.29 -18.43
N ALA A 158 -0.54 -21.21 -18.87
CA ALA A 158 -1.21 -20.08 -19.49
C ALA A 158 -0.26 -19.28 -20.42
N PRO A 159 -0.78 -18.72 -21.52
CA PRO A 159 0.00 -17.84 -22.40
C PRO A 159 0.35 -16.50 -21.74
N LEU A 160 -0.37 -16.09 -20.67
CA LEU A 160 -0.21 -14.82 -20.01
C LEU A 160 -0.03 -14.99 -18.49
N VAL A 161 1.03 -14.41 -17.94
CA VAL A 161 1.32 -14.35 -16.52
C VAL A 161 1.33 -12.90 -16.06
N ILE A 162 0.53 -12.59 -15.05
CA ILE A 162 0.52 -11.29 -14.37
C ILE A 162 1.32 -11.41 -13.08
N ALA A 163 2.44 -10.74 -12.99
CA ALA A 163 3.28 -10.69 -11.81
C ALA A 163 2.83 -9.53 -10.90
N ALA A 164 2.18 -9.88 -9.79
CA ALA A 164 1.77 -8.98 -8.71
C ALA A 164 2.40 -9.39 -7.38
N ASP A 165 3.55 -10.07 -7.43
CA ASP A 165 4.25 -10.73 -6.32
C ASP A 165 5.16 -9.77 -5.52
N GLY A 166 5.03 -8.46 -5.74
CA GLY A 166 5.65 -7.41 -4.93
C GLY A 166 7.06 -7.01 -5.35
N ALA A 167 7.69 -6.15 -4.56
CA ALA A 167 8.98 -5.52 -4.90
C ALA A 167 10.11 -6.53 -5.15
N GLN A 168 10.09 -7.67 -4.47
CA GLN A 168 11.05 -8.77 -4.65
C GLN A 168 10.52 -9.82 -5.63
N SER A 169 9.92 -9.38 -6.73
CA SER A 169 9.27 -10.25 -7.70
C SER A 169 10.23 -11.30 -8.27
N ARG A 170 9.98 -12.57 -7.92
CA ARG A 170 10.67 -13.70 -8.49
C ARG A 170 10.22 -13.98 -9.92
N VAL A 171 8.97 -13.66 -10.25
CA VAL A 171 8.45 -13.76 -11.62
C VAL A 171 9.24 -12.85 -12.56
N ARG A 172 9.48 -11.61 -12.15
CA ARG A 172 10.30 -10.64 -12.89
C ARG A 172 11.70 -11.17 -13.17
N GLU A 173 12.34 -11.73 -12.15
CA GLU A 173 13.69 -12.34 -12.29
C GLU A 173 13.71 -13.49 -13.29
N LEU A 174 12.76 -14.42 -13.19
CA LEU A 174 12.65 -15.57 -14.10
C LEU A 174 12.29 -15.18 -15.53
N ALA A 175 11.54 -14.08 -15.70
CA ALA A 175 11.27 -13.51 -17.02
C ALA A 175 12.49 -12.74 -17.61
N GLY A 176 13.60 -12.65 -16.87
CA GLY A 176 14.81 -11.94 -17.30
C GLY A 176 14.60 -10.44 -17.45
N ILE A 177 13.68 -9.85 -16.68
CA ILE A 177 13.42 -8.41 -16.66
C ILE A 177 14.30 -7.77 -15.59
N THR A 178 15.17 -6.88 -16.02
CA THR A 178 16.10 -6.14 -15.17
C THR A 178 15.40 -4.98 -14.45
N VAL A 179 16.01 -4.55 -13.34
CA VAL A 179 15.48 -3.49 -12.47
C VAL A 179 16.58 -2.45 -12.25
N ALA A 180 16.25 -1.19 -12.47
CA ALA A 180 17.02 -0.08 -11.95
C ALA A 180 16.61 0.14 -10.48
N GLN A 181 17.57 0.07 -9.58
CA GLN A 181 17.34 0.25 -8.15
C GLN A 181 18.22 1.36 -7.60
N ARG A 182 17.66 2.19 -6.72
CA ARG A 182 18.37 3.22 -5.97
C ARG A 182 18.00 3.13 -4.50
N ASP A 183 18.98 2.93 -3.66
CA ASP A 183 18.84 3.07 -2.21
C ASP A 183 19.04 4.55 -1.82
N TYR A 184 18.08 5.12 -1.12
CA TYR A 184 18.18 6.48 -0.58
C TYR A 184 18.94 6.54 0.74
N HIS A 185 19.34 5.40 1.31
CA HIS A 185 19.93 5.27 2.64
C HIS A 185 19.06 5.91 3.73
N GLN A 186 17.77 5.93 3.49
CA GLN A 186 16.73 6.47 4.37
C GLN A 186 15.70 5.39 4.70
N ARG A 187 15.00 5.60 5.80
CA ARG A 187 13.87 4.76 6.22
C ARG A 187 12.71 5.66 6.62
N GLY A 188 11.50 5.21 6.34
CA GLY A 188 10.29 5.79 6.90
C GLY A 188 9.99 5.16 8.25
N VAL A 189 10.04 5.93 9.32
CA VAL A 189 9.49 5.54 10.63
C VAL A 189 7.98 5.76 10.56
N VAL A 190 7.21 4.73 10.89
CA VAL A 190 5.74 4.75 10.87
C VAL A 190 5.18 4.36 12.23
N CYS A 191 4.13 5.04 12.63
CA CYS A 191 3.34 4.75 13.84
C CYS A 191 2.00 5.47 13.75
N THR A 192 1.10 5.21 14.69
CA THR A 192 -0.10 6.01 14.93
C THR A 192 0.06 6.77 16.24
N VAL A 193 -0.38 8.02 16.25
CA VAL A 193 -0.34 8.87 17.46
C VAL A 193 -1.70 9.51 17.69
N GLU A 194 -2.01 9.75 18.98
CA GLU A 194 -3.03 10.70 19.40
C GLU A 194 -2.38 12.06 19.64
N HIS A 195 -3.09 13.15 19.38
CA HIS A 195 -2.59 14.53 19.57
C HIS A 195 -3.67 15.43 20.17
N GLU A 196 -3.21 16.49 20.84
CA GLU A 196 -4.04 17.38 21.64
C GLU A 196 -5.09 18.15 20.82
N LYS A 197 -4.74 18.61 19.62
CA LYS A 197 -5.61 19.41 18.75
C LYS A 197 -6.11 18.57 17.58
N PRO A 198 -7.38 18.72 17.13
CA PRO A 198 -7.89 17.98 15.99
C PRO A 198 -7.12 18.30 14.69
N HIS A 199 -6.94 17.30 13.84
CA HIS A 199 -6.28 17.45 12.53
C HIS A 199 -7.15 18.15 11.47
N GLU A 200 -8.45 18.33 11.72
CA GLU A 200 -9.40 19.03 10.82
C GLU A 200 -9.41 18.48 9.38
N ALA A 201 -9.39 17.16 9.23
CA ALA A 201 -9.30 16.47 7.94
C ALA A 201 -8.17 17.01 7.04
N THR A 202 -7.05 17.38 7.65
CA THR A 202 -5.87 17.95 6.99
C THR A 202 -4.71 16.97 7.03
N ALA A 203 -4.13 16.67 5.87
CA ALA A 203 -2.83 16.02 5.77
C ALA A 203 -1.73 17.08 5.95
N TRP A 204 -0.89 16.91 6.97
CA TRP A 204 0.17 17.84 7.29
C TRP A 204 1.52 17.25 6.92
N GLN A 205 2.41 18.04 6.32
CA GLN A 205 3.77 17.59 5.98
C GLN A 205 4.78 18.70 6.20
N ARG A 206 5.83 18.39 6.95
CA ARG A 206 6.99 19.27 7.14
C ARG A 206 8.21 18.68 6.44
N PHE A 207 8.89 19.47 5.63
CA PHE A 207 10.18 19.09 5.06
C PHE A 207 11.29 19.47 6.03
N LEU A 208 11.92 18.46 6.61
CA LEU A 208 13.10 18.59 7.46
C LEU A 208 14.36 18.34 6.64
N SER A 209 15.52 18.81 7.12
CA SER A 209 16.81 18.50 6.48
C SER A 209 17.11 16.99 6.39
N THR A 210 16.52 16.19 7.29
CA THR A 210 16.64 14.72 7.31
C THR A 210 15.67 14.03 6.37
N GLY A 211 14.60 14.69 5.94
CA GLY A 211 13.52 14.16 5.12
C GLY A 211 12.14 14.63 5.58
N PRO A 212 11.07 14.31 4.84
CA PRO A 212 9.72 14.73 5.20
C PRO A 212 9.19 14.00 6.44
N LEU A 213 8.44 14.76 7.25
CA LEU A 213 7.60 14.29 8.34
C LEU A 213 6.14 14.58 8.01
N ALA A 214 5.31 13.55 7.93
CA ALA A 214 3.88 13.68 7.67
C ALA A 214 3.04 13.21 8.86
N PHE A 215 1.96 13.95 9.13
CA PHE A 215 0.83 13.58 9.99
C PHE A 215 -0.38 13.41 9.09
N LEU A 216 -0.79 12.19 8.88
CA LEU A 216 -1.88 11.82 7.97
C LEU A 216 -3.13 11.53 8.79
N PRO A 217 -4.26 12.22 8.51
CA PRO A 217 -5.46 12.12 9.32
C PRO A 217 -6.06 10.70 9.27
N THR A 218 -6.49 10.20 10.42
CA THR A 218 -7.30 8.97 10.52
C THR A 218 -8.78 9.32 10.56
N ASP A 219 -9.65 8.33 10.74
CA ASP A 219 -11.09 8.54 10.97
C ASP A 219 -11.40 9.09 12.38
N HIS A 220 -10.43 9.11 13.28
CA HIS A 220 -10.54 9.76 14.59
C HIS A 220 -9.92 11.17 14.53
N PRO A 221 -10.65 12.23 14.96
CA PRO A 221 -10.24 13.62 14.73
C PRO A 221 -8.90 14.02 15.39
N GLN A 222 -8.49 13.32 16.42
CA GLN A 222 -7.26 13.58 17.17
C GLN A 222 -6.20 12.47 16.97
N GLN A 223 -6.33 11.63 15.94
CA GLN A 223 -5.34 10.62 15.65
C GLN A 223 -4.77 10.80 14.24
N SER A 224 -3.47 10.57 14.11
CA SER A 224 -2.78 10.61 12.82
C SER A 224 -1.84 9.42 12.66
N SER A 225 -1.79 8.91 11.43
CA SER A 225 -0.72 8.02 11.01
C SER A 225 0.51 8.85 10.65
N ILE A 226 1.65 8.50 11.22
CA ILE A 226 2.91 9.19 11.03
C ILE A 226 3.75 8.48 9.98
N VAL A 227 4.35 9.28 9.10
CA VAL A 227 5.44 8.84 8.22
C VAL A 227 6.59 9.83 8.36
N TRP A 228 7.66 9.40 9.01
CA TRP A 228 8.85 10.24 9.24
C TRP A 228 10.06 9.66 8.51
N THR A 229 10.48 10.32 7.45
CA THR A 229 11.66 9.91 6.69
C THR A 229 12.92 10.41 7.37
N LEU A 230 13.82 9.48 7.65
CA LEU A 230 15.07 9.72 8.39
C LEU A 230 16.23 8.93 7.74
N PRO A 231 17.50 9.37 7.91
CA PRO A 231 18.66 8.53 7.67
C PRO A 231 18.54 7.19 8.41
N SER A 232 19.02 6.10 7.80
CA SER A 232 18.77 4.73 8.27
C SER A 232 19.17 4.51 9.74
N GLU A 233 20.32 5.01 10.16
CA GLU A 233 20.79 4.90 11.55
C GLU A 233 19.89 5.67 12.54
N GLN A 234 19.49 6.88 12.16
CA GLN A 234 18.61 7.70 12.98
C GLN A 234 17.22 7.07 13.10
N ALA A 235 16.66 6.52 12.01
CA ALA A 235 15.38 5.80 12.04
C ALA A 235 15.42 4.61 13.00
N GLN A 236 16.52 3.86 13.03
CA GLN A 236 16.71 2.75 13.96
C GLN A 236 16.77 3.24 15.41
N ALA A 237 17.52 4.33 15.67
CA ALA A 237 17.60 4.93 16.99
C ALA A 237 16.22 5.41 17.49
N TYR A 238 15.43 6.06 16.63
CA TYR A 238 14.07 6.51 16.98
C TYR A 238 13.11 5.34 17.22
N CYS A 239 13.26 4.20 16.51
CA CYS A 239 12.47 3.00 16.79
C CYS A 239 12.85 2.33 18.12
N ALA A 240 14.10 2.45 18.57
CA ALA A 240 14.59 1.85 19.83
C ALA A 240 14.47 2.79 21.05
N MET A 241 14.26 4.07 20.83
CA MET A 241 14.18 5.11 21.84
C MET A 241 13.02 4.87 22.84
N PRO A 242 13.12 5.24 24.12
CA PRO A 242 12.00 5.24 25.06
C PRO A 242 10.80 6.03 24.51
N VAL A 243 9.59 5.56 24.79
CA VAL A 243 8.34 6.12 24.23
C VAL A 243 8.24 7.63 24.49
N ALA A 244 8.41 8.07 25.73
CA ALA A 244 8.29 9.49 26.09
C ALA A 244 9.32 10.40 25.37
N GLU A 245 10.54 9.88 25.12
CA GLU A 245 11.56 10.62 24.38
C GLU A 245 11.20 10.72 22.89
N PHE A 246 10.63 9.66 22.33
CA PHE A 246 10.14 9.65 20.94
C PHE A 246 8.98 10.63 20.75
N GLU A 247 8.01 10.63 21.64
CA GLU A 247 6.85 11.54 21.62
C GLU A 247 7.29 13.00 21.67
N GLN A 248 8.23 13.32 22.57
CA GLN A 248 8.80 14.66 22.67
C GLN A 248 9.55 15.06 21.40
N ALA A 249 10.38 14.16 20.85
CA ALA A 249 11.14 14.41 19.63
C ALA A 249 10.21 14.61 18.42
N LEU A 250 9.13 13.80 18.31
CA LEU A 250 8.16 13.90 17.26
C LEU A 250 7.37 15.22 17.34
N ALA A 251 6.88 15.58 18.52
CA ALA A 251 6.15 16.85 18.72
C ALA A 251 7.05 18.06 18.40
N GLN A 252 8.31 18.03 18.83
CA GLN A 252 9.28 19.08 18.52
C GLN A 252 9.60 19.16 17.02
N ALA A 253 9.82 18.02 16.36
CA ALA A 253 10.06 17.97 14.92
C ALA A 253 8.87 18.53 14.13
N PHE A 254 7.68 18.48 14.69
CA PHE A 254 6.44 18.99 14.11
C PHE A 254 6.05 20.38 14.61
N GLU A 255 6.94 21.09 15.32
CA GLU A 255 6.70 22.44 15.92
C GLU A 255 5.48 22.50 16.83
N HIS A 256 5.10 21.40 17.45
CA HIS A 256 3.90 21.30 18.30
C HIS A 256 2.61 21.81 17.59
N LYS A 257 2.52 21.68 16.25
CA LYS A 257 1.36 22.17 15.48
C LYS A 257 0.03 21.59 15.98
N LEU A 258 0.04 20.30 16.30
CA LEU A 258 -1.13 19.60 16.85
C LEU A 258 -1.05 19.42 18.38
N GLY A 259 -0.10 20.13 19.05
CA GLY A 259 0.10 20.04 20.48
C GLY A 259 0.99 18.87 20.90
N ALA A 260 0.77 18.34 22.11
CA ALA A 260 1.42 17.12 22.58
C ALA A 260 0.95 15.91 21.76
N VAL A 261 1.80 14.90 21.68
CA VAL A 261 1.50 13.64 21.00
C VAL A 261 1.71 12.46 21.94
N GLU A 262 0.90 11.43 21.80
CA GLU A 262 0.99 10.16 22.51
C GLU A 262 1.04 9.02 21.49
N LEU A 263 1.98 8.09 21.63
CA LEU A 263 2.14 6.95 20.74
C LEU A 263 1.04 5.92 20.99
N LEU A 264 0.33 5.54 19.94
CA LEU A 264 -0.67 4.49 19.96
C LEU A 264 -0.10 3.20 19.34
N GLY A 265 0.10 2.18 20.16
CA GLY A 265 0.61 0.89 19.72
C GLY A 265 2.11 0.89 19.40
N GLU A 266 2.47 0.27 18.29
CA GLU A 266 3.87 0.05 17.91
C GLU A 266 4.38 1.12 16.94
N ARG A 267 5.70 1.22 16.82
CA ARG A 267 6.40 1.95 15.76
C ARG A 267 7.38 1.03 15.04
N ALA A 268 7.50 1.20 13.74
CA ALA A 268 8.42 0.43 12.91
C ALA A 268 9.09 1.32 11.87
N SER A 269 10.17 0.84 11.24
CA SER A 269 10.78 1.54 10.13
C SER A 269 10.98 0.66 8.92
N PHE A 270 10.74 1.20 7.73
CA PHE A 270 10.87 0.52 6.45
C PHE A 270 11.90 1.24 5.57
N PRO A 271 12.78 0.51 4.85
CA PRO A 271 13.74 1.14 3.95
C PRO A 271 13.03 1.83 2.78
N LEU A 272 13.57 2.97 2.36
CA LEU A 272 13.11 3.69 1.18
C LEU A 272 13.99 3.34 -0.01
N LEU A 273 13.45 2.55 -0.91
CA LEU A 273 14.08 2.11 -2.15
C LEU A 273 13.27 2.61 -3.34
N ALA A 274 13.91 3.26 -4.29
CA ALA A 274 13.30 3.42 -5.61
C ALA A 274 13.67 2.21 -6.47
N GLN A 275 12.68 1.64 -7.10
CA GLN A 275 12.83 0.48 -7.96
C GLN A 275 11.94 0.64 -9.19
N HIS A 276 12.50 0.32 -10.36
CA HIS A 276 11.78 0.46 -11.62
C HIS A 276 12.24 -0.62 -12.59
N ALA A 277 11.30 -1.43 -13.09
CA ALA A 277 11.61 -2.43 -14.10
C ALA A 277 11.86 -1.75 -15.46
N GLU A 278 12.90 -2.19 -16.17
CA GLU A 278 13.21 -1.65 -17.51
C GLU A 278 12.10 -1.92 -18.53
N HIS A 279 11.38 -3.04 -18.33
CA HIS A 279 10.23 -3.41 -19.15
C HIS A 279 9.10 -3.88 -18.25
N TYR A 280 7.88 -3.42 -18.49
CA TYR A 280 6.69 -3.89 -17.75
C TYR A 280 6.07 -5.16 -18.35
N ALA A 281 6.43 -5.48 -19.58
CA ALA A 281 5.95 -6.68 -20.26
C ALA A 281 7.07 -7.31 -21.08
N ARG A 282 7.16 -8.63 -20.99
CA ARG A 282 8.10 -9.42 -21.79
C ARG A 282 7.58 -10.84 -21.97
N ASP A 283 7.52 -11.29 -23.23
CA ASP A 283 7.29 -12.70 -23.57
C ASP A 283 6.06 -13.36 -22.90
N GLY A 284 4.97 -12.61 -22.74
CA GLY A 284 3.74 -13.09 -22.09
C GLY A 284 3.74 -12.92 -20.55
N VAL A 285 4.76 -12.30 -19.97
CA VAL A 285 4.74 -11.83 -18.57
C VAL A 285 4.45 -10.34 -18.53
N VAL A 286 3.57 -9.91 -17.65
CA VAL A 286 3.26 -8.49 -17.37
C VAL A 286 3.44 -8.23 -15.88
N LEU A 287 4.21 -7.19 -15.55
CA LEU A 287 4.46 -6.75 -14.17
C LEU A 287 3.45 -5.68 -13.78
N ILE A 288 2.91 -5.77 -12.58
CA ILE A 288 2.02 -4.75 -12.00
C ILE A 288 2.39 -4.46 -10.54
N GLY A 289 2.04 -3.25 -10.07
CA GLY A 289 2.35 -2.83 -8.70
C GLY A 289 3.85 -2.78 -8.43
N ASP A 290 4.25 -3.16 -7.22
CA ASP A 290 5.65 -3.11 -6.80
C ASP A 290 6.56 -4.10 -7.57
N ALA A 291 6.00 -5.09 -8.25
CA ALA A 291 6.78 -5.95 -9.15
C ALA A 291 7.32 -5.18 -10.35
N ALA A 292 6.65 -4.13 -10.76
CA ALA A 292 7.03 -3.23 -11.85
C ALA A 292 7.93 -2.08 -11.39
#